data_f5509b22098c9633672cc25362d6ff85
#
_entry.id   f5509b22098c9633672cc25362d6ff85
#
_cell.length_a   1.000
_cell.length_b   1.000
_cell.length_c   1.000
_cell.angle_alpha   90.00
_cell.angle_beta   90.00
_cell.angle_gamma   90.00
#
_symmetry.space_group_name_H-M   'P 1'
#
loop_
_entity.id
_entity.type
_entity.pdbx_description
1 polymer ?
#
loop_
_entity_poly.entity_id
_entity_poly.type
_entity_poly.pdbx_seq_one_letter_code
_entity_poly.pdbx_strand_id
1 'polypeptide(L)'
;MKKYTTVILATVAMTVSMHGRIFIPADDPAILFTGRTICTEEGARMFNYPGVSARLNFTGTNLQMSTSPGSGYFVVEIDSLPPRKIFYSSNDSILTIAGNLPDTAHQARITYAQEGFEFHPVIKGFMIDDERTLLDPPAKQKLKIEFIGNSITCGYGTEGADGEEHFSYDTENHCLSYAYLTARALDADANIVARSGIGVYRNFGGPKDGSPEGTMPQEYDNTMIYDKSVPWDFSSFSPDIICINLGTNDLSSSNYDINIFECAYKKFLDHVREKNPDSKIVLLTGSMLNGDDLSVIKDVLDRIAANRKNVFRFDMSPQTGDLGYGSDYHPSAAQSRKMAEELTSFLKTKLYE
;
A
#
# COMPACT_ATOMS: atom_id res chain seq x y z
N MET A 1 -48.56 -61.55 13.25
CA MET A 1 -48.41 -60.52 12.21
C MET A 1 -47.25 -59.65 12.59
N LYS A 2 -46.06 -59.79 11.95
CA LYS A 2 -44.90 -58.95 12.16
C LYS A 2 -44.91 -57.88 11.11
N LYS A 3 -45.01 -56.59 11.56
CA LYS A 3 -44.89 -55.40 10.71
C LYS A 3 -43.42 -55.13 10.44
N TYR A 4 -43.00 -55.20 9.20
CA TYR A 4 -41.67 -54.71 8.75
C TYR A 4 -41.78 -53.23 8.38
N THR A 5 -41.02 -52.39 9.09
CA THR A 5 -40.91 -50.99 8.77
C THR A 5 -39.70 -50.84 7.81
N THR A 6 -39.96 -50.49 6.57
CA THR A 6 -38.95 -50.23 5.57
C THR A 6 -38.41 -48.80 5.78
N VAL A 7 -37.14 -48.68 6.18
CA VAL A 7 -36.43 -47.41 6.24
C VAL A 7 -35.82 -47.13 4.85
N ILE A 8 -36.32 -46.10 4.18
CA ILE A 8 -35.74 -45.60 2.93
C ILE A 8 -34.61 -44.65 3.30
N LEU A 9 -33.35 -45.08 3.13
CA LEU A 9 -32.19 -44.22 3.20
C LEU A 9 -32.13 -43.40 1.89
N ALA A 10 -32.42 -42.11 1.98
CA ALA A 10 -32.17 -41.16 0.88
C ALA A 10 -30.67 -40.80 0.85
N THR A 11 -29.94 -41.41 -0.07
CA THR A 11 -28.55 -41.05 -0.37
C THR A 11 -28.57 -39.73 -1.13
N VAL A 12 -28.20 -38.62 -0.48
CA VAL A 12 -27.93 -37.37 -1.16
C VAL A 12 -26.57 -37.51 -1.86
N ALA A 13 -26.61 -37.75 -3.16
CA ALA A 13 -25.43 -37.70 -3.99
C ALA A 13 -24.98 -36.24 -4.09
N MET A 14 -23.92 -35.85 -3.37
CA MET A 14 -23.19 -34.62 -3.64
C MET A 14 -22.50 -34.80 -4.99
N THR A 15 -23.07 -34.24 -6.04
CA THR A 15 -22.37 -34.06 -7.31
C THR A 15 -21.29 -32.97 -7.09
N VAL A 16 -20.04 -33.41 -6.91
CA VAL A 16 -18.89 -32.52 -7.01
C VAL A 16 -18.78 -32.19 -8.50
N SER A 17 -19.32 -31.04 -8.88
CA SER A 17 -19.12 -30.49 -10.22
C SER A 17 -17.66 -30.06 -10.32
N MET A 18 -16.83 -30.80 -11.05
CA MET A 18 -15.50 -30.37 -11.46
C MET A 18 -15.69 -29.36 -12.58
N HIS A 19 -15.90 -28.11 -12.21
CA HIS A 19 -15.87 -27.02 -13.18
C HIS A 19 -14.40 -26.77 -13.56
N GLY A 20 -14.10 -26.69 -14.85
CA GLY A 20 -12.85 -26.16 -15.36
C GLY A 20 -12.63 -24.73 -14.88
N ARG A 21 -11.45 -24.18 -15.14
CA ARG A 21 -11.13 -22.77 -14.82
C ARG A 21 -10.47 -22.11 -16.00
N ILE A 22 -10.82 -20.84 -16.21
CA ILE A 22 -10.23 -19.98 -17.23
C ILE A 22 -9.16 -19.15 -16.58
N PHE A 23 -7.93 -19.19 -17.13
CA PHE A 23 -6.83 -18.30 -16.74
C PHE A 23 -6.91 -17.00 -17.53
N ILE A 24 -6.78 -15.89 -16.84
CA ILE A 24 -6.81 -14.52 -17.35
C ILE A 24 -5.48 -13.88 -16.93
N PRO A 25 -4.62 -13.48 -17.89
CA PRO A 25 -3.33 -12.89 -17.56
C PRO A 25 -3.48 -11.52 -16.89
N ALA A 26 -2.47 -11.10 -16.13
CA ALA A 26 -2.56 -9.86 -15.35
C ALA A 26 -2.57 -8.58 -16.20
N ASP A 27 -2.22 -8.64 -17.47
CA ASP A 27 -2.30 -7.53 -18.42
C ASP A 27 -3.65 -7.43 -19.15
N ASP A 28 -4.62 -8.30 -18.84
CA ASP A 28 -5.97 -8.20 -19.39
C ASP A 28 -6.56 -6.81 -19.09
N PRO A 29 -7.11 -6.09 -20.08
CA PRO A 29 -7.62 -4.74 -19.93
C PRO A 29 -8.80 -4.61 -18.96
N ALA A 30 -9.49 -5.70 -18.60
CA ALA A 30 -10.52 -5.73 -17.58
C ALA A 30 -9.95 -5.73 -16.14
N ILE A 31 -8.63 -5.88 -15.97
CA ILE A 31 -7.96 -5.81 -14.69
C ILE A 31 -7.28 -4.45 -14.54
N LEU A 32 -7.73 -3.67 -13.57
CA LEU A 32 -7.18 -2.34 -13.30
C LEU A 32 -6.11 -2.41 -12.20
N PHE A 33 -4.86 -2.18 -12.56
CA PHE A 33 -3.78 -2.02 -11.59
C PHE A 33 -3.63 -0.55 -11.17
N THR A 34 -3.28 -0.35 -9.91
CA THR A 34 -2.91 0.95 -9.31
C THR A 34 -1.61 0.78 -8.54
N GLY A 35 -0.71 1.76 -8.60
CA GLY A 35 0.65 1.69 -8.07
C GLY A 35 1.69 1.45 -9.17
N ARG A 36 2.97 1.49 -8.79
CA ARG A 36 4.09 1.30 -9.73
C ARG A 36 4.28 -0.18 -10.04
N THR A 37 4.14 -0.56 -11.30
CA THR A 37 4.29 -1.96 -11.76
C THR A 37 5.05 -2.03 -13.08
N ILE A 38 5.75 -3.14 -13.30
CA ILE A 38 6.34 -3.50 -14.59
C ILE A 38 5.49 -4.61 -15.18
N CYS A 39 5.06 -4.45 -16.45
CA CYS A 39 4.45 -5.52 -17.22
C CYS A 39 5.54 -6.36 -17.87
N THR A 40 5.56 -7.67 -17.62
CA THR A 40 6.50 -8.58 -18.27
C THR A 40 6.04 -8.93 -19.69
N GLU A 41 6.93 -9.53 -20.48
CA GLU A 41 6.59 -10.02 -21.83
C GLU A 41 5.48 -11.10 -21.80
N GLU A 42 5.37 -11.84 -20.69
CA GLU A 42 4.34 -12.85 -20.49
C GLU A 42 3.02 -12.29 -19.92
N GLY A 43 2.90 -10.96 -19.81
CA GLY A 43 1.69 -10.30 -19.31
C GLY A 43 1.52 -10.32 -17.79
N ALA A 44 2.57 -10.69 -17.02
CA ALA A 44 2.54 -10.61 -15.57
C ALA A 44 2.86 -9.20 -15.07
N ARG A 45 2.48 -8.88 -13.82
CA ARG A 45 2.77 -7.60 -13.16
C ARG A 45 3.75 -7.81 -12.02
N MET A 46 4.94 -7.21 -12.15
CA MET A 46 5.99 -7.16 -11.13
C MET A 46 5.93 -5.82 -10.38
N PHE A 47 6.20 -5.84 -9.09
CA PHE A 47 6.24 -4.63 -8.25
C PHE A 47 6.96 -4.94 -6.94
N ASN A 48 7.28 -3.88 -6.15
CA ASN A 48 7.83 -4.06 -4.81
C ASN A 48 7.47 -2.93 -3.83
N TYR A 49 6.71 -1.93 -4.25
CA TYR A 49 6.11 -0.98 -3.32
C TYR A 49 4.86 -1.56 -2.66
N PRO A 50 4.59 -1.25 -1.36
CA PRO A 50 3.33 -1.61 -0.71
C PRO A 50 2.14 -0.88 -1.38
N GLY A 51 0.93 -1.39 -1.18
CA GLY A 51 -0.28 -0.74 -1.68
C GLY A 51 -0.55 -0.89 -3.17
N VAL A 52 0.33 -1.55 -3.93
CA VAL A 52 -0.02 -1.93 -5.31
C VAL A 52 -1.26 -2.81 -5.29
N SER A 53 -2.27 -2.47 -6.09
CA SER A 53 -3.53 -3.18 -6.10
C SER A 53 -3.99 -3.56 -7.49
N ALA A 54 -4.62 -4.75 -7.59
CA ALA A 54 -5.39 -5.19 -8.74
C ALA A 54 -6.89 -5.10 -8.41
N ARG A 55 -7.69 -4.54 -9.30
CA ARG A 55 -9.15 -4.48 -9.19
C ARG A 55 -9.79 -5.10 -10.43
N LEU A 56 -10.77 -5.95 -10.24
CA LEU A 56 -11.50 -6.60 -11.33
C LEU A 56 -12.96 -6.86 -10.94
N ASN A 57 -13.83 -6.90 -11.95
CA ASN A 57 -15.20 -7.35 -11.81
C ASN A 57 -15.35 -8.68 -12.55
N PHE A 58 -15.97 -9.67 -11.93
CA PHE A 58 -16.09 -11.02 -12.48
C PHE A 58 -17.46 -11.64 -12.18
N THR A 59 -17.81 -12.70 -12.90
CA THR A 59 -18.97 -13.55 -12.60
C THR A 59 -18.50 -14.93 -12.13
N GLY A 60 -19.35 -15.61 -11.35
CA GLY A 60 -19.09 -16.97 -10.88
C GLY A 60 -18.98 -17.08 -9.37
N THR A 61 -18.55 -18.23 -8.90
CA THR A 61 -18.56 -18.59 -7.48
C THR A 61 -17.18 -18.60 -6.85
N ASN A 62 -16.11 -18.55 -7.69
CA ASN A 62 -14.74 -18.67 -7.23
C ASN A 62 -13.82 -17.69 -7.96
N LEU A 63 -12.81 -17.22 -7.24
CA LEU A 63 -11.69 -16.46 -7.78
C LEU A 63 -10.39 -17.02 -7.22
N GLN A 64 -9.44 -17.35 -8.09
CA GLN A 64 -8.07 -17.67 -7.71
C GLN A 64 -7.11 -16.62 -8.26
N MET A 65 -6.00 -16.42 -7.56
CA MET A 65 -4.91 -15.60 -8.05
C MET A 65 -3.64 -16.45 -8.19
N SER A 66 -2.97 -16.27 -9.34
CA SER A 66 -1.67 -16.88 -9.63
C SER A 66 -0.56 -15.85 -9.46
N THR A 67 0.47 -16.22 -8.71
CA THR A 67 1.64 -15.38 -8.42
C THR A 67 2.94 -16.15 -8.64
N SER A 68 4.09 -15.49 -8.52
CA SER A 68 5.34 -16.18 -8.26
C SER A 68 5.34 -16.72 -6.83
N PRO A 69 5.94 -17.91 -6.57
CA PRO A 69 6.11 -18.41 -5.22
C PRO A 69 6.86 -17.40 -4.34
N GLY A 70 6.45 -17.28 -3.07
CA GLY A 70 7.08 -16.35 -2.14
C GLY A 70 6.70 -14.88 -2.33
N SER A 71 5.58 -14.58 -3.01
CA SER A 71 5.13 -13.19 -3.23
C SER A 71 4.69 -12.46 -1.96
N GLY A 72 4.53 -13.14 -0.80
CA GLY A 72 4.22 -12.49 0.47
C GLY A 72 2.73 -12.25 0.71
N TYR A 73 2.41 -11.17 1.44
CA TYR A 73 1.07 -10.89 1.96
C TYR A 73 0.25 -9.98 1.04
N PHE A 74 -1.03 -10.35 0.88
CA PHE A 74 -2.04 -9.54 0.20
C PHE A 74 -3.29 -9.42 1.06
N VAL A 75 -3.98 -8.30 0.96
CA VAL A 75 -5.34 -8.14 1.49
C VAL A 75 -6.33 -8.26 0.33
N VAL A 76 -7.31 -9.13 0.51
CA VAL A 76 -8.39 -9.40 -0.46
C VAL A 76 -9.69 -8.84 0.06
N GLU A 77 -10.32 -7.99 -0.74
CA GLU A 77 -11.66 -7.45 -0.52
C GLU A 77 -12.57 -7.96 -1.65
N ILE A 78 -13.68 -8.60 -1.29
CA ILE A 78 -14.71 -9.08 -2.24
C ILE A 78 -16.03 -8.44 -1.84
N ASP A 79 -16.62 -7.63 -2.73
CA ASP A 79 -17.86 -6.91 -2.49
C ASP A 79 -17.86 -6.16 -1.15
N SER A 80 -18.81 -6.48 -0.27
CA SER A 80 -18.90 -5.95 1.10
C SER A 80 -18.45 -6.93 2.18
N LEU A 81 -17.82 -8.05 1.80
CA LEU A 81 -17.30 -9.02 2.77
C LEU A 81 -16.12 -8.41 3.57
N PRO A 82 -15.90 -8.86 4.81
CA PRO A 82 -14.73 -8.44 5.57
C PRO A 82 -13.42 -8.71 4.82
N PRO A 83 -12.48 -7.76 4.77
CA PRO A 83 -11.18 -7.97 4.18
C PRO A 83 -10.45 -9.18 4.80
N ARG A 84 -9.70 -9.92 3.98
CA ARG A 84 -8.89 -11.05 4.44
C ARG A 84 -7.45 -10.87 4.00
N LYS A 85 -6.52 -10.98 4.94
CA LYS A 85 -5.09 -11.06 4.65
C LYS A 85 -4.74 -12.51 4.30
N ILE A 86 -4.01 -12.71 3.21
CA ILE A 86 -3.56 -14.02 2.71
C ILE A 86 -2.06 -13.98 2.47
N PHE A 87 -1.41 -15.15 2.51
CA PHE A 87 0.03 -15.28 2.37
C PHE A 87 0.39 -16.26 1.25
N TYR A 88 1.23 -15.84 0.32
CA TYR A 88 1.88 -16.67 -0.68
C TYR A 88 3.26 -17.06 -0.21
N SER A 89 3.40 -18.26 0.33
CA SER A 89 4.67 -18.84 0.74
C SER A 89 5.55 -19.23 -0.46
N SER A 90 6.77 -19.67 -0.20
CA SER A 90 7.68 -20.17 -1.24
C SER A 90 7.15 -21.42 -1.97
N ASN A 91 6.10 -22.06 -1.45
CA ASN A 91 5.46 -23.24 -2.05
C ASN A 91 4.16 -22.90 -2.80
N ASP A 92 3.66 -21.68 -2.64
CA ASP A 92 2.35 -21.28 -3.18
C ASP A 92 2.53 -20.48 -4.47
N SER A 93 1.89 -20.92 -5.53
CA SER A 93 1.81 -20.17 -6.80
C SER A 93 0.37 -19.87 -7.21
N ILE A 94 -0.61 -20.54 -6.64
CA ILE A 94 -2.04 -20.37 -6.91
C ILE A 94 -2.81 -20.56 -5.60
N LEU A 95 -3.56 -19.55 -5.19
CA LEU A 95 -4.47 -19.64 -4.05
C LEU A 95 -5.89 -19.26 -4.46
N THR A 96 -6.87 -19.94 -3.85
CA THR A 96 -8.27 -19.52 -3.91
C THR A 96 -8.45 -18.30 -2.99
N ILE A 97 -8.61 -17.14 -3.58
CA ILE A 97 -8.76 -15.87 -2.87
C ILE A 97 -10.23 -15.55 -2.54
N ALA A 98 -11.17 -16.15 -3.28
CA ALA A 98 -12.59 -16.18 -2.93
C ALA A 98 -13.21 -17.51 -3.40
N GLY A 99 -14.17 -18.00 -2.66
CA GLY A 99 -14.86 -19.26 -2.99
C GLY A 99 -16.22 -19.37 -2.33
N ASN A 100 -17.09 -20.20 -2.91
CA ASN A 100 -18.48 -20.39 -2.47
C ASN A 100 -19.29 -19.08 -2.46
N LEU A 101 -18.98 -18.17 -3.38
CA LEU A 101 -19.75 -16.95 -3.60
C LEU A 101 -21.10 -17.30 -4.25
N PRO A 102 -22.13 -16.47 -4.15
CA PRO A 102 -23.30 -16.57 -5.02
C PRO A 102 -22.89 -16.53 -6.51
N ASP A 103 -23.59 -17.25 -7.37
CA ASP A 103 -23.31 -17.23 -8.81
C ASP A 103 -23.88 -15.96 -9.46
N THR A 104 -23.17 -14.86 -9.31
CA THR A 104 -23.56 -13.53 -9.79
C THR A 104 -22.33 -12.70 -10.12
N ALA A 105 -22.51 -11.39 -10.36
CA ALA A 105 -21.43 -10.43 -10.52
C ALA A 105 -20.80 -10.05 -9.18
N HIS A 106 -19.46 -9.97 -9.15
CA HIS A 106 -18.66 -9.64 -7.99
C HIS A 106 -17.61 -8.59 -8.32
N GLN A 107 -17.20 -7.84 -7.32
CA GLN A 107 -16.06 -6.93 -7.37
C GLN A 107 -14.95 -7.45 -6.46
N ALA A 108 -13.73 -7.48 -6.98
CA ALA A 108 -12.56 -7.83 -6.20
C ALA A 108 -11.54 -6.70 -6.20
N ARG A 109 -10.92 -6.49 -5.05
CA ARG A 109 -9.70 -5.70 -4.88
C ARG A 109 -8.67 -6.54 -4.14
N ILE A 110 -7.50 -6.65 -4.70
CA ILE A 110 -6.37 -7.35 -4.11
C ILE A 110 -5.25 -6.33 -3.94
N THR A 111 -4.86 -6.06 -2.70
CA THR A 111 -3.84 -5.04 -2.38
C THR A 111 -2.63 -5.71 -1.74
N TYR A 112 -1.44 -5.40 -2.24
CA TYR A 112 -0.20 -5.86 -1.65
C TYR A 112 0.01 -5.21 -0.28
N ALA A 113 0.13 -6.04 0.76
CA ALA A 113 0.00 -5.59 2.15
C ALA A 113 1.33 -5.19 2.79
N GLN A 114 2.47 -5.50 2.18
CA GLN A 114 3.81 -5.35 2.74
C GLN A 114 4.78 -4.68 1.77
N GLU A 115 6.00 -4.44 2.23
CA GLU A 115 7.14 -4.09 1.38
C GLU A 115 7.64 -5.33 0.64
N GLY A 116 7.94 -5.19 -0.65
CA GLY A 116 8.19 -6.32 -1.53
C GLY A 116 9.61 -6.45 -2.06
N PHE A 117 10.55 -5.58 -1.66
CA PHE A 117 11.89 -5.57 -2.26
C PHE A 117 12.70 -6.85 -1.95
N GLU A 118 12.41 -7.56 -0.85
CA GLU A 118 12.99 -8.86 -0.52
C GLU A 118 12.20 -10.05 -1.12
N PHE A 119 10.92 -9.84 -1.47
CA PHE A 119 10.00 -10.87 -1.96
C PHE A 119 9.87 -10.90 -3.48
N HIS A 120 10.10 -9.79 -4.15
CA HIS A 120 9.91 -9.63 -5.59
C HIS A 120 8.56 -10.15 -6.10
N PRO A 121 7.42 -9.63 -5.56
CA PRO A 121 6.10 -10.15 -5.87
C PRO A 121 5.76 -9.97 -7.35
N VAL A 122 5.12 -11.01 -7.91
CA VAL A 122 4.64 -11.03 -9.29
C VAL A 122 3.22 -11.60 -9.33
N ILE A 123 2.24 -10.83 -9.80
CA ILE A 123 0.92 -11.35 -10.13
C ILE A 123 0.94 -11.79 -11.59
N LYS A 124 0.74 -13.11 -11.83
CA LYS A 124 0.69 -13.68 -13.17
C LYS A 124 -0.70 -13.55 -13.80
N GLY A 125 -1.76 -13.59 -12.99
CA GLY A 125 -3.12 -13.49 -13.46
C GLY A 125 -4.12 -14.06 -12.46
N PHE A 126 -5.34 -14.20 -12.94
CA PHE A 126 -6.47 -14.69 -12.15
C PHE A 126 -7.13 -15.89 -12.84
N MET A 127 -7.85 -16.71 -12.06
CA MET A 127 -8.65 -17.78 -12.60
C MET A 127 -10.06 -17.69 -12.03
N ILE A 128 -11.05 -17.79 -12.91
CA ILE A 128 -12.48 -17.83 -12.59
C ILE A 128 -13.07 -19.16 -13.04
N ASP A 129 -14.32 -19.44 -12.66
CA ASP A 129 -15.02 -20.63 -13.06
C ASP A 129 -15.20 -20.69 -14.60
N ASP A 130 -15.20 -21.89 -15.16
CA ASP A 130 -15.46 -22.12 -16.59
C ASP A 130 -16.81 -21.55 -17.02
N GLU A 131 -16.92 -21.15 -18.28
CA GLU A 131 -18.08 -20.47 -18.84
C GLU A 131 -18.45 -19.12 -18.17
N ARG A 132 -17.57 -18.57 -17.34
CA ARG A 132 -17.70 -17.23 -16.73
C ARG A 132 -16.74 -16.23 -17.40
N THR A 133 -16.91 -14.95 -17.10
CA THR A 133 -16.14 -13.90 -17.76
C THR A 133 -15.76 -12.80 -16.77
N LEU A 134 -14.71 -12.04 -17.08
CA LEU A 134 -14.54 -10.71 -16.53
C LEU A 134 -15.61 -9.78 -17.11
N LEU A 135 -16.05 -8.88 -16.27
CA LEU A 135 -16.94 -7.78 -16.66
C LEU A 135 -16.09 -6.54 -16.99
N ASP A 136 -16.75 -5.46 -17.39
CA ASP A 136 -16.08 -4.18 -17.62
C ASP A 136 -15.19 -3.81 -16.42
N PRO A 137 -14.00 -3.24 -16.65
CA PRO A 137 -13.07 -2.92 -15.57
C PRO A 137 -13.70 -1.94 -14.58
N PRO A 138 -13.32 -2.03 -13.30
CA PRO A 138 -13.74 -1.04 -12.30
C PRO A 138 -13.38 0.37 -12.73
N ALA A 139 -14.23 1.35 -12.43
CA ALA A 139 -13.95 2.74 -12.73
C ALA A 139 -12.68 3.22 -12.03
N LYS A 140 -11.83 3.98 -12.73
CA LYS A 140 -10.75 4.75 -12.13
C LYS A 140 -11.35 5.84 -11.25
N GLN A 141 -10.73 6.09 -10.10
CA GLN A 141 -11.13 7.20 -9.27
C GLN A 141 -10.72 8.54 -9.91
N LYS A 142 -11.53 9.57 -9.66
CA LYS A 142 -11.24 10.92 -10.18
C LYS A 142 -10.07 11.56 -9.44
N LEU A 143 -10.03 11.36 -8.12
CA LEU A 143 -8.95 11.88 -7.26
C LEU A 143 -7.78 10.90 -7.27
N LYS A 144 -6.57 11.43 -7.43
CA LYS A 144 -5.33 10.66 -7.40
C LYS A 144 -4.40 11.25 -6.34
N ILE A 145 -3.91 10.40 -5.45
CA ILE A 145 -3.01 10.81 -4.38
C ILE A 145 -1.73 9.97 -4.45
N GLU A 146 -0.57 10.63 -4.42
CA GLU A 146 0.71 9.94 -4.19
C GLU A 146 1.14 10.13 -2.74
N PHE A 147 1.53 9.03 -2.09
CA PHE A 147 2.11 9.06 -0.75
C PHE A 147 3.58 8.65 -0.84
N ILE A 148 4.46 9.58 -0.47
CA ILE A 148 5.90 9.38 -0.39
C ILE A 148 6.27 9.29 1.09
N GLY A 149 6.91 8.18 1.51
CA GLY A 149 7.16 8.03 2.94
C GLY A 149 8.10 6.89 3.33
N ASN A 150 7.99 6.55 4.60
CA ASN A 150 8.81 5.54 5.27
C ASN A 150 7.94 4.41 5.87
N SER A 151 8.42 3.73 6.91
CA SER A 151 7.72 2.63 7.61
C SER A 151 6.30 3.00 8.05
N ILE A 152 6.07 4.24 8.49
CA ILE A 152 4.73 4.73 8.88
C ILE A 152 3.76 4.67 7.69
N THR A 153 4.26 4.94 6.49
CA THR A 153 3.47 4.89 5.24
C THR A 153 3.32 3.45 4.73
N CYS A 154 4.33 2.59 4.93
CA CYS A 154 4.27 1.18 4.58
C CYS A 154 3.22 0.42 5.39
N GLY A 155 2.98 0.81 6.65
CA GLY A 155 2.14 0.05 7.58
C GLY A 155 2.94 -0.97 8.37
N TYR A 156 4.25 -0.69 8.58
CA TYR A 156 5.17 -1.51 9.37
C TYR A 156 4.57 -1.83 10.73
N GLY A 157 4.46 -3.11 11.06
CA GLY A 157 4.06 -3.58 12.37
C GLY A 157 2.66 -3.15 12.85
N THR A 158 1.78 -2.66 11.97
CA THR A 158 0.43 -2.18 12.36
C THR A 158 -0.46 -3.24 13.01
N GLU A 159 -0.19 -4.53 12.76
CA GLU A 159 -0.87 -5.68 13.36
C GLU A 159 -0.09 -6.29 14.54
N GLY A 160 1.03 -5.68 14.94
CA GLY A 160 1.79 -6.09 16.11
C GLY A 160 0.96 -5.98 17.39
N ALA A 161 1.22 -6.89 18.34
CA ALA A 161 0.46 -6.96 19.58
C ALA A 161 0.77 -5.76 20.51
N ASP A 162 2.02 -5.29 20.49
CA ASP A 162 2.49 -4.13 21.26
C ASP A 162 3.84 -3.62 20.72
N GLY A 163 4.40 -2.61 21.37
CA GLY A 163 5.65 -1.98 20.94
C GLY A 163 6.91 -2.81 21.18
N GLU A 164 6.87 -3.80 22.06
CA GLU A 164 7.99 -4.68 22.36
C GLU A 164 8.11 -5.86 21.37
N GLU A 165 7.05 -6.15 20.64
CA GLU A 165 7.07 -7.15 19.59
C GLU A 165 7.96 -6.67 18.43
N HIS A 166 8.94 -7.50 18.07
CA HIS A 166 9.79 -7.19 16.92
C HIS A 166 9.04 -7.40 15.61
N PHE A 167 9.41 -6.60 14.63
CA PHE A 167 8.85 -6.67 13.28
C PHE A 167 8.94 -8.07 12.66
N SER A 168 7.88 -8.42 12.00
CA SER A 168 7.82 -9.51 11.03
C SER A 168 6.83 -9.12 9.92
N TYR A 169 6.97 -9.70 8.74
CA TYR A 169 6.11 -9.33 7.61
C TYR A 169 4.64 -9.72 7.82
N ASP A 170 4.33 -10.63 8.73
CA ASP A 170 2.96 -10.96 9.12
C ASP A 170 2.31 -9.87 9.98
N THR A 171 3.08 -9.01 10.64
CA THR A 171 2.55 -7.86 11.37
C THR A 171 2.48 -6.58 10.53
N GLU A 172 3.08 -6.56 9.32
CA GLU A 172 2.96 -5.45 8.39
C GLU A 172 1.63 -5.51 7.63
N ASN A 173 0.90 -4.40 7.59
CA ASN A 173 -0.33 -4.30 6.81
C ASN A 173 -0.56 -2.89 6.29
N HIS A 174 -0.16 -2.66 5.03
CA HIS A 174 -0.37 -1.37 4.38
C HIS A 174 -1.84 -0.93 4.36
N CYS A 175 -2.78 -1.89 4.26
CA CYS A 175 -4.21 -1.58 4.25
C CYS A 175 -4.73 -1.03 5.58
N LEU A 176 -3.92 -1.07 6.64
CA LEU A 176 -4.18 -0.43 7.92
C LEU A 176 -3.36 0.85 8.13
N SER A 177 -2.50 1.24 7.19
CA SER A 177 -1.72 2.48 7.27
C SER A 177 -2.60 3.72 7.09
N TYR A 178 -2.11 4.85 7.61
CA TYR A 178 -2.79 6.13 7.41
C TYR A 178 -2.97 6.47 5.92
N ALA A 179 -2.00 6.13 5.09
CA ALA A 179 -2.00 6.43 3.66
C ALA A 179 -3.14 5.70 2.93
N TYR A 180 -3.26 4.39 3.14
CA TYR A 180 -4.34 3.60 2.55
C TYR A 180 -5.71 4.05 3.06
N LEU A 181 -5.86 4.22 4.37
CA LEU A 181 -7.13 4.63 4.98
C LEU A 181 -7.58 6.02 4.51
N THR A 182 -6.64 6.98 4.36
CA THR A 182 -6.92 8.30 3.78
C THR A 182 -7.38 8.21 2.34
N ALA A 183 -6.67 7.44 1.49
CA ALA A 183 -7.05 7.25 0.09
C ALA A 183 -8.44 6.64 -0.04
N ARG A 184 -8.77 5.64 0.79
CA ARG A 184 -10.10 5.01 0.84
C ARG A 184 -11.19 5.97 1.28
N ALA A 185 -10.93 6.79 2.31
CA ALA A 185 -11.90 7.76 2.84
C ALA A 185 -12.19 8.93 1.87
N LEU A 186 -11.31 9.14 0.88
CA LEU A 186 -11.44 10.16 -0.16
C LEU A 186 -11.86 9.57 -1.52
N ASP A 187 -12.14 8.28 -1.62
CA ASP A 187 -12.40 7.58 -2.90
C ASP A 187 -11.31 7.88 -3.94
N ALA A 188 -10.04 7.84 -3.52
CA ALA A 188 -8.90 8.14 -4.38
C ALA A 188 -8.19 6.87 -4.87
N ASP A 189 -7.65 6.93 -6.10
CA ASP A 189 -6.59 6.02 -6.53
C ASP A 189 -5.27 6.51 -5.90
N ALA A 190 -4.51 5.59 -5.29
CA ALA A 190 -3.28 5.92 -4.59
C ALA A 190 -2.05 5.28 -5.23
N ASN A 191 -0.97 6.05 -5.35
CA ASN A 191 0.38 5.56 -5.64
C ASN A 191 1.23 5.70 -4.38
N ILE A 192 1.88 4.62 -3.97
CA ILE A 192 2.70 4.59 -2.76
C ILE A 192 4.15 4.45 -3.16
N VAL A 193 4.98 5.38 -2.68
CA VAL A 193 6.43 5.37 -2.85
C VAL A 193 7.05 5.43 -1.46
N ALA A 194 7.16 4.27 -0.83
CA ALA A 194 7.57 4.19 0.57
C ALA A 194 8.43 2.94 0.84
N ARG A 195 9.32 3.08 1.83
CA ARG A 195 10.14 1.99 2.34
C ARG A 195 10.53 2.26 3.79
N SER A 196 10.51 1.23 4.61
CA SER A 196 10.94 1.29 6.00
C SER A 196 12.40 1.69 6.14
N GLY A 197 12.70 2.56 7.09
CA GLY A 197 14.04 3.06 7.33
C GLY A 197 14.54 4.14 6.36
N ILE A 198 13.82 4.45 5.27
CA ILE A 198 14.28 5.43 4.27
C ILE A 198 14.17 6.86 4.79
N GLY A 199 15.14 7.69 4.45
CA GLY A 199 15.17 9.13 4.72
C GLY A 199 15.43 9.95 3.45
N VAL A 200 15.57 11.25 3.64
CA VAL A 200 15.81 12.20 2.55
C VAL A 200 17.30 12.38 2.30
N TYR A 201 18.11 12.50 3.36
CA TYR A 201 19.56 12.60 3.22
C TYR A 201 20.29 11.44 3.90
N ARG A 202 19.68 10.83 4.91
CA ARG A 202 20.19 9.62 5.54
C ARG A 202 19.06 8.68 5.94
N ASN A 203 19.31 7.40 5.82
CA ASN A 203 18.43 6.35 6.28
C ASN A 203 18.54 6.16 7.80
N PHE A 204 17.64 5.42 8.42
CA PHE A 204 17.65 5.10 9.83
C PHE A 204 19.02 4.62 10.29
N GLY A 205 19.58 5.25 11.33
CA GLY A 205 20.90 4.93 11.87
C GLY A 205 22.08 5.26 10.94
N GLY A 206 21.84 5.93 9.80
CA GLY A 206 22.87 6.30 8.84
C GLY A 206 23.88 7.33 9.39
N PRO A 207 25.00 7.55 8.70
CA PRO A 207 26.05 8.48 9.12
C PRO A 207 25.55 9.93 9.12
N LYS A 208 26.18 10.79 9.93
CA LYS A 208 25.79 12.21 10.11
C LYS A 208 25.84 13.03 8.82
N ASP A 209 26.75 12.72 7.94
CA ASP A 209 26.99 13.39 6.66
C ASP A 209 26.13 12.86 5.52
N GLY A 210 25.29 11.85 5.80
CA GLY A 210 24.32 11.30 4.87
C GLY A 210 24.56 9.85 4.49
N SER A 211 23.53 9.17 4.06
CA SER A 211 23.64 7.82 3.48
C SER A 211 24.17 7.91 2.05
N PRO A 212 25.16 7.07 1.67
CA PRO A 212 25.74 7.13 0.33
C PRO A 212 24.77 6.74 -0.78
N GLU A 213 23.80 5.86 -0.44
CA GLU A 213 22.81 5.32 -1.37
C GLU A 213 21.49 4.97 -0.68
N GLY A 214 20.45 4.70 -1.47
CA GLY A 214 19.17 4.18 -1.02
C GLY A 214 18.33 5.19 -0.24
N THR A 215 18.54 6.49 -0.44
CA THR A 215 17.66 7.55 0.10
C THR A 215 16.49 7.80 -0.85
N MET A 216 15.40 8.37 -0.33
CA MET A 216 14.20 8.61 -1.13
C MET A 216 14.48 9.43 -2.41
N PRO A 217 15.30 10.49 -2.41
CA PRO A 217 15.63 11.20 -3.65
C PRO A 217 16.31 10.36 -4.72
N GLN A 218 17.03 9.30 -4.32
CA GLN A 218 17.70 8.38 -5.25
C GLN A 218 16.78 7.29 -5.80
N GLU A 219 15.66 7.01 -5.09
CA GLU A 219 14.73 5.95 -5.40
C GLU A 219 13.41 6.44 -6.03
N TYR A 220 13.10 7.72 -5.93
CA TYR A 220 11.82 8.28 -6.37
C TYR A 220 11.54 8.09 -7.87
N ASP A 221 12.58 8.12 -8.70
CA ASP A 221 12.46 7.97 -10.15
C ASP A 221 12.38 6.50 -10.60
N ASN A 222 12.44 5.53 -9.69
CA ASN A 222 12.42 4.11 -10.02
C ASN A 222 10.99 3.54 -10.02
N THR A 223 10.70 2.64 -10.95
CA THR A 223 9.45 1.87 -10.95
C THR A 223 9.41 0.88 -9.79
N MET A 224 10.57 0.31 -9.44
CA MET A 224 10.75 -0.56 -8.28
C MET A 224 11.87 -0.01 -7.40
N ILE A 225 11.68 -0.02 -6.08
CA ILE A 225 12.70 0.47 -5.16
C ILE A 225 13.96 -0.40 -5.26
N TYR A 226 15.12 0.24 -5.22
CA TYR A 226 16.46 -0.37 -5.39
C TYR A 226 16.70 -1.06 -6.72
N ASP A 227 15.81 -0.88 -7.70
CA ASP A 227 16.00 -1.33 -9.07
C ASP A 227 15.88 -0.14 -10.04
N LYS A 228 17.03 0.28 -10.56
CA LYS A 228 17.15 1.39 -11.52
C LYS A 228 16.98 0.97 -12.97
N SER A 229 16.67 -0.30 -13.24
CA SER A 229 16.57 -0.84 -14.61
C SER A 229 15.41 -0.24 -15.40
N VAL A 230 14.31 0.11 -14.72
CA VAL A 230 13.10 0.67 -15.32
C VAL A 230 12.75 1.97 -14.63
N PRO A 231 13.02 3.14 -15.23
CA PRO A 231 12.57 4.43 -14.72
C PRO A 231 11.04 4.50 -14.65
N TRP A 232 10.53 5.23 -13.63
CA TRP A 232 9.10 5.47 -13.51
C TRP A 232 8.61 6.45 -14.59
N ASP A 233 7.56 6.06 -15.30
CA ASP A 233 6.85 6.96 -16.22
C ASP A 233 5.85 7.83 -15.44
N PHE A 234 6.24 9.05 -15.11
CA PHE A 234 5.40 10.01 -14.39
C PHE A 234 4.12 10.38 -15.14
N SER A 235 4.03 10.17 -16.47
CA SER A 235 2.82 10.43 -17.23
C SER A 235 1.73 9.38 -16.97
N SER A 236 2.10 8.19 -16.51
CA SER A 236 1.17 7.09 -16.22
C SER A 236 0.28 7.35 -15.00
N PHE A 237 0.76 8.17 -14.05
CA PHE A 237 0.02 8.56 -12.86
C PHE A 237 0.34 10.01 -12.50
N SER A 238 -0.59 10.93 -12.80
CA SER A 238 -0.47 12.35 -12.47
C SER A 238 -1.31 12.64 -11.21
N PRO A 239 -0.72 12.76 -10.02
CA PRO A 239 -1.45 12.96 -8.77
C PRO A 239 -2.00 14.38 -8.66
N ASP A 240 -3.21 14.52 -8.13
CA ASP A 240 -3.78 15.81 -7.73
C ASP A 240 -3.12 16.32 -6.44
N ILE A 241 -2.80 15.37 -5.54
CA ILE A 241 -2.18 15.65 -4.24
C ILE A 241 -0.98 14.71 -4.05
N ILE A 242 0.11 15.24 -3.51
CA ILE A 242 1.28 14.46 -3.05
C ILE A 242 1.45 14.71 -1.55
N CYS A 243 1.42 13.65 -0.75
CA CYS A 243 1.68 13.69 0.67
C CYS A 243 3.09 13.15 0.95
N ILE A 244 3.96 13.95 1.56
CA ILE A 244 5.35 13.56 1.86
C ILE A 244 5.51 13.43 3.38
N ASN A 245 5.74 12.20 3.86
CA ASN A 245 5.98 11.87 5.27
C ASN A 245 7.40 11.33 5.43
N LEU A 246 8.38 12.22 5.43
CA LEU A 246 9.81 11.93 5.58
C LEU A 246 10.44 12.80 6.66
N GLY A 247 11.59 12.36 7.17
CA GLY A 247 12.37 13.05 8.20
C GLY A 247 12.50 12.27 9.50
N THR A 248 11.58 11.36 9.83
CA THR A 248 11.66 10.53 11.03
C THR A 248 12.98 9.74 11.10
N ASN A 249 13.40 9.15 9.97
CA ASN A 249 14.64 8.38 9.90
C ASN A 249 15.88 9.29 9.83
N ASP A 250 15.76 10.44 9.18
CA ASP A 250 16.83 11.44 9.10
C ASP A 250 17.22 11.98 10.48
N LEU A 251 16.24 12.15 11.38
CA LEU A 251 16.45 12.64 12.75
C LEU A 251 16.69 11.51 13.76
N SER A 252 16.69 10.26 13.31
CA SER A 252 16.96 9.11 14.20
C SER A 252 18.34 9.20 14.86
N SER A 253 18.47 8.61 16.08
CA SER A 253 19.75 8.48 16.80
C SER A 253 20.40 9.81 17.23
N SER A 254 19.69 10.94 17.20
CA SER A 254 20.18 12.27 17.65
C SER A 254 21.54 12.71 17.06
N ASN A 255 22.06 12.01 16.05
CA ASN A 255 23.31 12.31 15.36
C ASN A 255 23.06 12.70 13.91
N TYR A 256 22.33 13.80 13.73
CA TYR A 256 22.00 14.32 12.41
C TYR A 256 22.58 15.71 12.18
N ASP A 257 22.60 16.15 10.91
CA ASP A 257 22.88 17.53 10.52
C ASP A 257 21.63 18.14 9.90
N ILE A 258 20.99 19.04 10.65
CA ILE A 258 19.73 19.66 10.25
C ILE A 258 19.86 20.53 8.99
N ASN A 259 21.05 21.10 8.73
CA ASN A 259 21.28 21.94 7.56
C ASN A 259 21.39 21.06 6.30
N ILE A 260 22.04 19.89 6.42
CA ILE A 260 22.11 18.92 5.32
C ILE A 260 20.71 18.39 5.03
N PHE A 261 19.93 18.03 6.07
CA PHE A 261 18.54 17.58 5.94
C PHE A 261 17.69 18.62 5.20
N GLU A 262 17.69 19.89 5.67
CA GLU A 262 16.91 20.95 5.07
C GLU A 262 17.30 21.19 3.60
N CYS A 263 18.59 21.18 3.29
CA CYS A 263 19.09 21.35 1.92
C CYS A 263 18.65 20.19 1.01
N ALA A 264 18.80 18.94 1.49
CA ALA A 264 18.40 17.74 0.74
C ALA A 264 16.88 17.70 0.52
N TYR A 265 16.08 18.04 1.54
CA TYR A 265 14.63 18.05 1.44
C TYR A 265 14.14 19.10 0.43
N LYS A 266 14.74 20.31 0.43
CA LYS A 266 14.43 21.35 -0.57
C LYS A 266 14.69 20.86 -1.99
N LYS A 267 15.85 20.25 -2.24
CA LYS A 267 16.19 19.69 -3.56
C LYS A 267 15.23 18.58 -3.98
N PHE A 268 14.88 17.71 -3.05
CA PHE A 268 13.91 16.64 -3.31
C PHE A 268 12.53 17.21 -3.64
N LEU A 269 12.05 18.19 -2.86
CA LEU A 269 10.77 18.83 -3.12
C LEU A 269 10.75 19.56 -4.48
N ASP A 270 11.86 20.20 -4.88
CA ASP A 270 11.98 20.84 -6.19
C ASP A 270 11.91 19.79 -7.31
N HIS A 271 12.55 18.63 -7.13
CA HIS A 271 12.47 17.50 -8.06
C HIS A 271 11.04 16.92 -8.16
N VAL A 272 10.38 16.68 -7.02
CA VAL A 272 8.98 16.23 -6.99
C VAL A 272 8.07 17.22 -7.72
N ARG A 273 8.28 18.52 -7.53
CA ARG A 273 7.54 19.58 -8.22
C ARG A 273 7.80 19.59 -9.73
N GLU A 274 9.04 19.38 -10.16
CA GLU A 274 9.39 19.27 -11.59
C GLU A 274 8.62 18.12 -12.26
N LYS A 275 8.56 16.97 -11.60
CA LYS A 275 7.84 15.78 -12.12
C LYS A 275 6.32 15.95 -12.08
N ASN A 276 5.81 16.76 -11.15
CA ASN A 276 4.37 16.92 -10.89
C ASN A 276 4.02 18.41 -10.75
N PRO A 277 4.04 19.18 -11.84
CA PRO A 277 3.94 20.65 -11.79
C PRO A 277 2.63 21.18 -11.20
N ASP A 278 1.52 20.46 -11.40
CA ASP A 278 0.18 20.92 -11.04
C ASP A 278 -0.31 20.39 -9.69
N SER A 279 0.39 19.43 -9.10
CA SER A 279 -0.03 18.80 -7.85
C SER A 279 -0.01 19.75 -6.66
N LYS A 280 -0.95 19.61 -5.73
CA LYS A 280 -0.84 20.14 -4.38
C LYS A 280 0.08 19.23 -3.57
N ILE A 281 1.09 19.78 -2.91
CA ILE A 281 2.03 19.00 -2.09
C ILE A 281 1.79 19.31 -0.62
N VAL A 282 1.68 18.28 0.20
CA VAL A 282 1.50 18.38 1.64
C VAL A 282 2.69 17.74 2.34
N LEU A 283 3.45 18.53 3.08
CA LEU A 283 4.55 18.05 3.90
C LEU A 283 4.00 17.66 5.26
N LEU A 284 4.14 16.39 5.62
CA LEU A 284 3.60 15.81 6.84
C LEU A 284 4.69 15.65 7.91
N THR A 285 4.31 15.80 9.18
CA THR A 285 5.06 15.16 10.27
C THR A 285 4.40 13.83 10.61
N GLY A 286 5.21 12.76 10.72
CA GLY A 286 4.74 11.45 11.19
C GLY A 286 4.49 11.45 12.71
N SER A 287 3.87 10.38 13.19
CA SER A 287 3.46 10.26 14.60
C SER A 287 4.58 9.84 15.56
N MET A 288 5.73 9.36 15.06
CA MET A 288 6.78 8.76 15.89
C MET A 288 7.75 9.77 16.51
N LEU A 289 7.86 10.98 15.95
CA LEU A 289 8.70 12.02 16.54
C LEU A 289 7.98 12.71 17.70
N ASN A 290 8.73 13.07 18.72
CA ASN A 290 8.26 13.78 19.91
C ASN A 290 9.32 14.77 20.41
N GLY A 291 8.97 15.57 21.43
CA GLY A 291 9.88 16.51 22.08
C GLY A 291 10.60 17.45 21.12
N ASP A 292 11.92 17.57 21.33
CA ASP A 292 12.75 18.51 20.56
C ASP A 292 12.85 18.15 19.09
N ASP A 293 12.97 16.84 18.74
CA ASP A 293 13.06 16.41 17.35
C ASP A 293 11.77 16.71 16.57
N LEU A 294 10.60 16.59 17.21
CA LEU A 294 9.33 17.01 16.61
C LEU A 294 9.29 18.53 16.35
N SER A 295 9.79 19.33 17.30
CA SER A 295 9.84 20.78 17.15
C SER A 295 10.80 21.18 16.03
N VAL A 296 11.98 20.56 15.98
CA VAL A 296 13.00 20.80 14.95
C VAL A 296 12.46 20.49 13.55
N ILE A 297 11.81 19.33 13.36
CA ILE A 297 11.29 18.97 12.02
C ILE A 297 10.16 19.90 11.60
N LYS A 298 9.27 20.29 12.50
CA LYS A 298 8.20 21.26 12.19
C LYS A 298 8.78 22.59 11.70
N ASP A 299 9.72 23.15 12.41
CA ASP A 299 10.36 24.40 12.05
C ASP A 299 11.04 24.32 10.67
N VAL A 300 11.71 23.20 10.36
CA VAL A 300 12.34 23.00 9.06
C VAL A 300 11.30 22.89 7.95
N LEU A 301 10.29 22.05 8.14
CA LEU A 301 9.26 21.86 7.12
C LEU A 301 8.43 23.14 6.89
N ASP A 302 8.22 23.95 7.94
CA ASP A 302 7.57 25.26 7.81
C ASP A 302 8.41 26.22 6.96
N ARG A 303 9.74 26.28 7.20
CA ARG A 303 10.65 27.06 6.33
C ARG A 303 10.70 26.57 4.89
N ILE A 304 10.61 25.24 4.69
CA ILE A 304 10.60 24.64 3.36
C ILE A 304 9.31 24.97 2.62
N ALA A 305 8.16 24.91 3.30
CA ALA A 305 6.87 25.21 2.69
C ALA A 305 6.66 26.71 2.43
N ALA A 306 7.29 27.57 3.23
CA ALA A 306 7.13 29.01 3.14
C ALA A 306 7.43 29.55 1.74
N ASN A 307 6.51 30.39 1.22
CA ASN A 307 6.62 31.02 -0.09
C ASN A 307 6.65 30.07 -1.31
N ARG A 308 6.28 28.80 -1.14
CA ARG A 308 6.14 27.82 -2.23
C ARG A 308 4.66 27.66 -2.61
N LYS A 309 4.35 27.92 -3.87
CA LYS A 309 2.99 27.78 -4.39
C LYS A 309 2.51 26.33 -4.30
N ASN A 310 1.29 26.12 -3.83
CA ASN A 310 0.66 24.80 -3.69
C ASN A 310 1.47 23.82 -2.82
N VAL A 311 2.21 24.32 -1.84
CA VAL A 311 2.89 23.52 -0.82
C VAL A 311 2.29 23.86 0.54
N PHE A 312 1.82 22.87 1.23
CA PHE A 312 1.11 22.99 2.50
C PHE A 312 1.82 22.18 3.59
N ARG A 313 1.48 22.47 4.83
CA ARG A 313 1.94 21.74 6.00
C ARG A 313 0.77 21.11 6.72
N PHE A 314 0.97 19.89 7.21
CA PHE A 314 0.04 19.23 8.11
C PHE A 314 0.79 18.34 9.11
N ASP A 315 0.47 18.49 10.39
CA ASP A 315 1.05 17.70 11.46
C ASP A 315 0.03 16.65 11.92
N MET A 316 0.32 15.39 11.65
CA MET A 316 -0.44 14.29 12.25
C MET A 316 -0.13 14.21 13.74
N SER A 317 -1.12 13.87 14.56
CA SER A 317 -0.94 13.77 16.03
C SER A 317 0.18 12.80 16.39
N PRO A 318 1.14 13.19 17.25
CA PRO A 318 2.13 12.27 17.80
C PRO A 318 1.44 11.11 18.54
N GLN A 319 2.05 9.93 18.47
CA GLN A 319 1.60 8.80 19.27
C GLN A 319 2.04 8.95 20.72
N THR A 320 1.13 8.65 21.65
CA THR A 320 1.34 8.77 23.11
C THR A 320 1.27 7.41 23.83
N GLY A 321 0.91 6.35 23.08
CA GLY A 321 0.66 5.03 23.64
C GLY A 321 -0.81 4.78 24.03
N ASP A 322 -1.66 5.82 24.09
CA ASP A 322 -3.07 5.67 24.45
C ASP A 322 -3.88 4.80 23.47
N LEU A 323 -3.42 4.72 22.22
CA LEU A 323 -3.99 3.88 21.17
C LEU A 323 -3.17 2.59 20.94
N GLY A 324 -2.26 2.26 21.87
CA GLY A 324 -1.31 1.17 21.70
C GLY A 324 -0.22 1.49 20.70
N TYR A 325 0.72 0.55 20.57
CA TYR A 325 1.77 0.56 19.56
C TYR A 325 1.67 -0.71 18.71
N GLY A 326 2.12 -0.63 17.48
CA GLY A 326 2.48 -1.79 16.70
C GLY A 326 3.92 -2.21 16.95
N SER A 327 4.43 -3.19 16.20
CA SER A 327 5.79 -3.71 16.37
C SER A 327 6.86 -2.61 16.36
N ASP A 328 7.89 -2.78 17.19
CA ASP A 328 9.01 -1.85 17.33
C ASP A 328 8.54 -0.39 17.55
N TYR A 329 7.49 -0.20 18.36
CA TYR A 329 6.90 1.11 18.68
C TYR A 329 6.41 1.90 17.47
N HIS A 330 6.06 1.25 16.37
CA HIS A 330 5.40 1.90 15.22
C HIS A 330 3.92 2.19 15.52
N PRO A 331 3.25 3.00 14.70
CA PRO A 331 1.83 3.25 14.88
C PRO A 331 1.00 1.97 14.82
N SER A 332 0.18 1.72 15.83
CA SER A 332 -0.84 0.68 15.79
C SER A 332 -1.87 0.96 14.69
N ALA A 333 -2.71 -0.02 14.36
CA ALA A 333 -3.86 0.18 13.47
C ALA A 333 -4.81 1.29 13.97
N ALA A 334 -4.96 1.45 15.31
CA ALA A 334 -5.79 2.50 15.91
C ALA A 334 -5.14 3.89 15.74
N GLN A 335 -3.85 4.01 15.97
CA GLN A 335 -3.10 5.26 15.75
C GLN A 335 -3.11 5.63 14.26
N SER A 336 -2.91 4.67 13.37
CA SER A 336 -2.97 4.87 11.91
C SER A 336 -4.34 5.37 11.45
N ARG A 337 -5.42 4.86 12.03
CA ARG A 337 -6.79 5.33 11.76
C ARG A 337 -6.98 6.78 12.18
N LYS A 338 -6.51 7.16 13.39
CA LYS A 338 -6.56 8.55 13.86
C LYS A 338 -5.82 9.48 12.91
N MET A 339 -4.59 9.13 12.50
CA MET A 339 -3.83 9.90 11.52
C MET A 339 -4.57 10.05 10.18
N ALA A 340 -5.22 8.99 9.72
CA ALA A 340 -6.00 9.01 8.48
C ALA A 340 -7.22 9.93 8.58
N GLU A 341 -7.94 9.93 9.70
CA GLU A 341 -9.10 10.80 9.94
C GLU A 341 -8.68 12.27 9.95
N GLU A 342 -7.57 12.60 10.63
CA GLU A 342 -6.99 13.94 10.69
C GLU A 342 -6.57 14.43 9.31
N LEU A 343 -5.79 13.61 8.57
CA LEU A 343 -5.31 13.95 7.24
C LEU A 343 -6.45 14.06 6.23
N THR A 344 -7.42 13.15 6.27
CA THR A 344 -8.62 13.20 5.42
C THR A 344 -9.38 14.51 5.60
N SER A 345 -9.58 14.93 6.85
CA SER A 345 -10.26 16.19 7.18
C SER A 345 -9.50 17.38 6.63
N PHE A 346 -8.18 17.42 6.77
CA PHE A 346 -7.32 18.46 6.22
C PHE A 346 -7.36 18.47 4.68
N LEU A 347 -7.19 17.33 4.01
CA LEU A 347 -7.17 17.24 2.55
C LEU A 347 -8.50 17.67 1.93
N LYS A 348 -9.63 17.38 2.57
CA LYS A 348 -10.94 17.89 2.12
C LYS A 348 -10.97 19.41 2.06
N THR A 349 -10.35 20.12 3.00
CA THR A 349 -10.27 21.59 2.92
C THR A 349 -9.45 22.05 1.72
N LYS A 350 -8.38 21.31 1.35
CA LYS A 350 -7.48 21.67 0.24
C LYS A 350 -7.99 21.27 -1.14
N LEU A 351 -8.94 20.35 -1.22
CA LEU A 351 -9.58 19.97 -2.49
C LEU A 351 -10.54 21.05 -3.01
N TYR A 352 -11.09 21.87 -2.11
CA TYR A 352 -12.08 22.91 -2.46
C TYR A 352 -11.48 24.34 -2.52
N GLU A 353 -10.20 24.50 -2.20
CA GLU A 353 -9.42 25.73 -2.42
C GLU A 353 -8.76 25.72 -3.82
#